data_71759be08a723f84afeb79c5f02e4053
#
_entry.id   71759be08a723f84afeb79c5f02e4053
#
_cell.length_a   1.000
_cell.length_b   1.000
_cell.length_c   1.000
_cell.angle_alpha   90.00
_cell.angle_beta   90.00
_cell.angle_gamma   90.00
#
_symmetry.space_group_name_H-M   'P 1'
#
loop_
_entity.id
_entity.type
_entity.pdbx_description
1 polymer ?
#
loop_
_entity_poly.entity_id
_entity_poly.type
_entity_poly.pdbx_seq_one_letter_code
_entity_poly.pdbx_strand_id
1 'polypeptide(L)'
;MTPANIAGMAAVKGLDVIAVTDHNSCRNCAATIKMAEEYGVIALPGMELCTEEEVHVVCLFPDLYTAMDFDGYVYDKMLKIPNKEKIFGEQLLYNDIDDIIGKEPNLLLCNTSIRFDEVFALTEERNGIMIPAHIDKTTNSLIANLGFIPPDSQFTCAEVRDLNKLSGLLDTHLYLSRCRIISNSDAHYLEHINEPEHTIDVA
;
A
#
# COMPACT_ATOMS: atom_id res chain seq x y z
N MET A 1 -10.53 2.78 -10.01
CA MET A 1 -9.64 2.28 -11.09
C MET A 1 -9.86 0.78 -11.21
N THR A 2 -9.80 0.21 -12.41
CA THR A 2 -9.87 -1.25 -12.58
C THR A 2 -8.47 -1.83 -12.76
N PRO A 3 -8.23 -3.12 -12.50
CA PRO A 3 -6.94 -3.78 -12.72
C PRO A 3 -6.35 -3.54 -14.11
N ALA A 4 -7.14 -3.71 -15.18
CA ALA A 4 -6.68 -3.49 -16.55
C ALA A 4 -6.31 -2.03 -16.82
N ASN A 5 -7.08 -1.08 -16.28
CA ASN A 5 -6.78 0.35 -16.45
C ASN A 5 -5.50 0.77 -15.69
N ILE A 6 -5.26 0.20 -14.51
CA ILE A 6 -4.02 0.46 -13.73
C ILE A 6 -2.82 -0.07 -14.52
N ALA A 7 -2.87 -1.33 -14.95
CA ALA A 7 -1.79 -1.97 -15.70
C ALA A 7 -1.52 -1.27 -17.04
N GLY A 8 -2.59 -0.95 -17.79
CA GLY A 8 -2.48 -0.22 -19.05
C GLY A 8 -1.90 1.19 -18.88
N MET A 9 -2.29 1.92 -17.82
CA MET A 9 -1.74 3.26 -17.55
C MET A 9 -0.27 3.18 -17.13
N ALA A 10 0.12 2.19 -16.32
CA ALA A 10 1.51 1.94 -15.96
C ALA A 10 2.38 1.72 -17.22
N ALA A 11 1.91 0.88 -18.16
CA ALA A 11 2.59 0.64 -19.43
C ALA A 11 2.67 1.91 -20.30
N VAL A 12 1.58 2.69 -20.41
CA VAL A 12 1.56 3.96 -21.16
C VAL A 12 2.57 4.96 -20.59
N LYS A 13 2.73 4.99 -19.27
CA LYS A 13 3.70 5.85 -18.60
C LYS A 13 5.12 5.29 -18.58
N GLY A 14 5.34 4.06 -19.06
CA GLY A 14 6.65 3.43 -19.14
C GLY A 14 7.19 2.96 -17.78
N LEU A 15 6.31 2.60 -16.86
CA LEU A 15 6.69 2.01 -15.58
C LEU A 15 7.01 0.53 -15.76
N ASP A 16 8.13 0.07 -15.22
CA ASP A 16 8.52 -1.35 -15.25
C ASP A 16 7.88 -2.14 -14.11
N VAL A 17 7.69 -1.50 -12.95
CA VAL A 17 7.18 -2.14 -11.73
C VAL A 17 6.14 -1.24 -11.06
N ILE A 18 5.03 -1.85 -10.66
CA ILE A 18 4.00 -1.21 -9.82
C ILE A 18 3.69 -2.08 -8.60
N ALA A 19 3.08 -1.50 -7.59
CA ALA A 19 2.42 -2.25 -6.52
C ALA A 19 0.95 -1.84 -6.47
N VAL A 20 0.06 -2.82 -6.30
CA VAL A 20 -1.36 -2.57 -6.02
C VAL A 20 -1.60 -2.77 -4.54
N THR A 21 -2.03 -1.71 -3.89
CA THR A 21 -2.11 -1.60 -2.43
C THR A 21 -3.45 -1.00 -2.02
N ASP A 22 -4.55 -1.70 -2.36
CA ASP A 22 -5.88 -1.32 -1.91
C ASP A 22 -5.91 -1.25 -0.37
N HIS A 23 -6.72 -0.36 0.19
CA HIS A 23 -6.87 -0.25 1.64
C HIS A 23 -7.34 -1.57 2.25
N ASN A 24 -6.57 -2.10 3.20
CA ASN A 24 -6.85 -3.31 3.99
C ASN A 24 -7.26 -4.54 3.15
N SER A 25 -6.84 -4.61 1.88
CA SER A 25 -7.20 -5.73 1.00
C SER A 25 -6.16 -6.01 -0.09
N CYS A 26 -5.91 -7.31 -0.35
CA CYS A 26 -5.12 -7.80 -1.49
C CYS A 26 -5.99 -8.44 -2.58
N ARG A 27 -7.32 -8.36 -2.49
CA ARG A 27 -8.24 -9.17 -3.32
C ARG A 27 -8.19 -8.84 -4.80
N ASN A 28 -7.79 -7.62 -5.17
CA ASN A 28 -7.61 -7.23 -6.57
C ASN A 28 -6.17 -7.47 -7.09
N CYS A 29 -5.24 -7.94 -6.23
CA CYS A 29 -3.86 -8.19 -6.63
C CYS A 29 -3.77 -9.24 -7.74
N ALA A 30 -4.54 -10.35 -7.63
CA ALA A 30 -4.53 -11.41 -8.64
C ALA A 30 -4.88 -10.88 -10.04
N ALA A 31 -5.97 -10.12 -10.13
CA ALA A 31 -6.42 -9.50 -11.38
C ALA A 31 -5.38 -8.52 -11.91
N THR A 32 -4.81 -7.67 -11.03
CA THR A 32 -3.82 -6.67 -11.46
C THR A 32 -2.52 -7.31 -11.92
N ILE A 33 -2.02 -8.33 -11.23
CA ILE A 33 -0.80 -9.08 -11.65
C ILE A 33 -1.03 -9.66 -13.06
N LYS A 34 -2.17 -10.29 -13.26
CA LYS A 34 -2.49 -10.89 -14.55
C LYS A 34 -2.58 -9.86 -15.67
N MET A 35 -3.24 -8.74 -15.45
CA MET A 35 -3.32 -7.66 -16.43
C MET A 35 -1.95 -7.02 -16.67
N ALA A 36 -1.13 -6.82 -15.64
CA ALA A 36 0.20 -6.25 -15.78
C ALA A 36 1.14 -7.13 -16.61
N GLU A 37 1.06 -8.47 -16.47
CA GLU A 37 1.80 -9.43 -17.32
C GLU A 37 1.54 -9.21 -18.81
N GLU A 38 0.29 -8.92 -19.19
CA GLU A 38 -0.09 -8.71 -20.60
C GLU A 38 0.53 -7.44 -21.20
N TYR A 39 0.82 -6.45 -20.35
CA TYR A 39 1.47 -5.19 -20.73
C TYR A 39 2.98 -5.20 -20.51
N GLY A 40 3.56 -6.29 -20.02
CA GLY A 40 4.98 -6.39 -19.71
C GLY A 40 5.42 -5.60 -18.47
N VAL A 41 4.48 -5.29 -17.56
CA VAL A 41 4.71 -4.61 -16.30
C VAL A 41 4.73 -5.63 -15.17
N ILE A 42 5.64 -5.50 -14.23
CA ILE A 42 5.66 -6.32 -13.01
C ILE A 42 4.74 -5.67 -11.98
N ALA A 43 3.72 -6.39 -11.52
CA ALA A 43 2.86 -5.94 -10.42
C ALA A 43 3.18 -6.72 -9.12
N LEU A 44 3.56 -6.02 -8.08
CA LEU A 44 3.80 -6.59 -6.76
C LEU A 44 2.48 -6.64 -5.97
N PRO A 45 2.15 -7.78 -5.35
CA PRO A 45 0.98 -7.86 -4.48
C PRO A 45 1.23 -7.20 -3.13
N GLY A 46 0.23 -6.47 -2.63
CA GLY A 46 0.31 -5.83 -1.34
C GLY A 46 -1.01 -5.20 -0.92
N MET A 47 -0.97 -4.46 0.19
CA MET A 47 -2.06 -3.64 0.65
C MET A 47 -1.55 -2.39 1.37
N GLU A 48 -2.38 -1.38 1.46
CA GLU A 48 -2.20 -0.28 2.40
C GLU A 48 -3.01 -0.58 3.67
N LEU A 49 -2.33 -1.15 4.68
CA LEU A 49 -2.91 -1.45 5.98
C LEU A 49 -3.18 -0.15 6.75
N CYS A 50 -4.37 -0.01 7.32
CA CYS A 50 -4.67 1.02 8.31
C CYS A 50 -4.59 0.42 9.72
N THR A 51 -3.63 0.84 10.51
CA THR A 51 -3.40 0.33 11.88
C THR A 51 -4.45 0.84 12.88
N GLU A 52 -4.41 0.33 14.13
CA GLU A 52 -5.29 0.80 15.21
C GLU A 52 -5.13 2.30 15.48
N GLU A 53 -3.90 2.81 15.32
CA GLU A 53 -3.56 4.22 15.48
C GLU A 53 -3.87 5.08 14.25
N GLU A 54 -4.56 4.52 13.25
CA GLU A 54 -4.86 5.16 11.97
C GLU A 54 -3.59 5.55 11.18
N VAL A 55 -2.50 4.81 11.36
CA VAL A 55 -1.29 4.94 10.54
C VAL A 55 -1.41 4.05 9.33
N HIS A 56 -1.20 4.60 8.14
CA HIS A 56 -1.14 3.81 6.91
C HIS A 56 0.24 3.18 6.74
N VAL A 57 0.25 1.91 6.38
CA VAL A 57 1.46 1.12 6.15
C VAL A 57 1.29 0.31 4.88
N VAL A 58 2.11 0.56 3.89
CA VAL A 58 2.20 -0.31 2.70
C VAL A 58 2.92 -1.60 3.10
N CYS A 59 2.24 -2.71 2.90
CA CYS A 59 2.75 -4.06 3.11
C CYS A 59 2.85 -4.75 1.75
N LEU A 60 4.07 -5.08 1.30
CA LEU A 60 4.32 -5.78 0.03
C LEU A 60 4.79 -7.20 0.30
N PHE A 61 4.39 -8.12 -0.57
CA PHE A 61 4.68 -9.55 -0.41
C PHE A 61 5.38 -10.13 -1.65
N PRO A 62 6.15 -11.22 -1.49
CA PRO A 62 6.91 -11.83 -2.58
C PRO A 62 6.01 -12.50 -3.63
N ASP A 63 4.83 -12.92 -3.24
CA ASP A 63 3.88 -13.62 -4.10
C ASP A 63 2.42 -13.43 -3.64
N LEU A 64 1.51 -13.77 -4.55
CA LEU A 64 0.07 -13.64 -4.31
C LEU A 64 -0.43 -14.53 -3.16
N TYR A 65 0.12 -15.74 -3.01
CA TYR A 65 -0.31 -16.65 -1.94
C TYR A 65 -0.08 -16.02 -0.58
N THR A 66 1.11 -15.49 -0.37
CA THR A 66 1.50 -14.82 0.88
C THR A 66 0.69 -13.55 1.14
N ALA A 67 0.43 -12.76 0.08
CA ALA A 67 -0.42 -11.57 0.18
C ALA A 67 -1.85 -11.92 0.58
N MET A 68 -2.43 -13.00 0.02
CA MET A 68 -3.79 -13.44 0.35
C MET A 68 -3.90 -14.06 1.75
N ASP A 69 -2.83 -14.70 2.26
CA ASP A 69 -2.76 -15.14 3.65
C ASP A 69 -2.82 -13.93 4.60
N PHE A 70 -2.06 -12.89 4.28
CA PHE A 70 -2.10 -11.64 5.04
C PHE A 70 -3.46 -10.92 4.92
N ASP A 71 -4.08 -10.90 3.73
CA ASP A 71 -5.44 -10.36 3.51
C ASP A 71 -6.45 -11.02 4.46
N GLY A 72 -6.45 -12.36 4.54
CA GLY A 72 -7.32 -13.09 5.46
C GLY A 72 -7.12 -12.70 6.92
N TYR A 73 -5.86 -12.60 7.36
CA TYR A 73 -5.52 -12.16 8.71
C TYR A 73 -6.01 -10.74 8.99
N VAL A 74 -5.73 -9.79 8.09
CA VAL A 74 -6.16 -8.38 8.23
C VAL A 74 -7.68 -8.28 8.21
N TYR A 75 -8.35 -9.01 7.32
CA TYR A 75 -9.79 -9.02 7.24
C TYR A 75 -10.45 -9.41 8.56
N ASP A 76 -9.89 -10.40 9.28
CA ASP A 76 -10.41 -10.82 10.59
C ASP A 76 -10.18 -9.74 11.68
N LYS A 77 -9.22 -8.86 11.50
CA LYS A 77 -8.88 -7.75 12.41
C LYS A 77 -9.58 -6.44 12.10
N MET A 78 -10.21 -6.33 10.94
CA MET A 78 -10.97 -5.13 10.55
C MET A 78 -12.23 -4.96 11.39
N LEU A 79 -12.60 -3.71 11.61
CA LEU A 79 -13.95 -3.35 12.05
C LEU A 79 -14.94 -3.65 10.92
N LYS A 80 -15.92 -4.50 11.19
CA LYS A 80 -16.93 -4.91 10.18
C LYS A 80 -18.04 -3.86 10.07
N ILE A 81 -17.68 -2.67 9.61
CA ILE A 81 -18.63 -1.57 9.37
C ILE A 81 -19.14 -1.68 7.94
N PRO A 82 -20.47 -1.79 7.71
CA PRO A 82 -21.01 -1.87 6.37
C PRO A 82 -20.63 -0.64 5.52
N ASN A 83 -20.18 -0.88 4.28
CA ASN A 83 -19.86 0.19 3.35
C ASN A 83 -21.13 0.98 2.98
N LYS A 84 -21.04 2.31 3.04
CA LYS A 84 -22.08 3.23 2.57
C LYS A 84 -21.72 3.71 1.16
N GLU A 85 -22.06 2.92 0.14
CA GLU A 85 -21.70 3.18 -1.27
C GLU A 85 -22.01 4.61 -1.74
N LYS A 86 -23.08 5.23 -1.23
CA LYS A 86 -23.43 6.63 -1.58
C LYS A 86 -22.41 7.66 -1.07
N ILE A 87 -21.60 7.30 -0.07
CA ILE A 87 -20.59 8.19 0.55
C ILE A 87 -19.20 7.81 0.10
N PHE A 88 -18.87 6.51 0.16
CA PHE A 88 -17.50 6.01 -0.05
C PHE A 88 -17.29 5.35 -1.42
N GLY A 89 -18.35 5.23 -2.22
CA GLY A 89 -18.31 4.52 -3.50
C GLY A 89 -18.42 2.99 -3.32
N GLU A 90 -18.40 2.31 -4.44
CA GLU A 90 -18.40 0.85 -4.50
C GLU A 90 -16.98 0.31 -4.34
N GLN A 91 -16.83 -0.77 -3.58
CA GLN A 91 -15.57 -1.50 -3.39
C GLN A 91 -15.63 -2.78 -4.23
N LEU A 92 -15.32 -2.65 -5.51
CA LEU A 92 -15.49 -3.70 -6.51
C LEU A 92 -14.32 -4.69 -6.50
N LEU A 93 -14.64 -5.96 -6.72
CA LEU A 93 -13.70 -7.05 -6.92
C LEU A 93 -13.73 -7.50 -8.36
N TYR A 94 -12.56 -7.70 -8.95
CA TYR A 94 -12.36 -8.02 -10.37
C TYR A 94 -11.70 -9.38 -10.57
N ASN A 95 -12.00 -10.01 -11.70
CA ASN A 95 -11.27 -11.18 -12.17
C ASN A 95 -10.12 -10.78 -13.12
N ASP A 96 -9.42 -11.78 -13.67
CA ASP A 96 -8.27 -11.65 -14.54
C ASP A 96 -8.58 -11.18 -15.99
N ILE A 97 -9.84 -10.91 -16.29
CA ILE A 97 -10.32 -10.30 -17.54
C ILE A 97 -11.08 -8.99 -17.29
N ASP A 98 -10.88 -8.38 -16.14
CA ASP A 98 -11.45 -7.10 -15.71
C ASP A 98 -12.99 -7.08 -15.54
N ASP A 99 -13.62 -8.26 -15.43
CA ASP A 99 -15.04 -8.35 -15.08
C ASP A 99 -15.25 -8.23 -13.58
N ILE A 100 -16.34 -7.58 -13.18
CA ILE A 100 -16.75 -7.48 -11.78
C ILE A 100 -17.28 -8.83 -11.30
N ILE A 101 -16.61 -9.41 -10.30
CA ILE A 101 -17.00 -10.70 -9.69
C ILE A 101 -17.67 -10.56 -8.33
N GLY A 102 -17.66 -9.35 -7.76
CA GLY A 102 -18.26 -9.09 -6.45
C GLY A 102 -17.99 -7.70 -5.93
N LYS A 103 -18.41 -7.49 -4.68
CA LYS A 103 -18.16 -6.26 -3.91
C LYS A 103 -17.75 -6.63 -2.49
N GLU A 104 -16.85 -5.85 -1.91
CA GLU A 104 -16.58 -5.94 -0.47
C GLU A 104 -17.67 -5.19 0.29
N PRO A 105 -18.44 -5.88 1.16
CA PRO A 105 -19.57 -5.27 1.88
C PRO A 105 -19.14 -4.39 3.07
N ASN A 106 -17.93 -4.61 3.61
CA ASN A 106 -17.41 -3.84 4.75
C ASN A 106 -16.51 -2.71 4.25
N LEU A 107 -16.57 -1.57 4.93
CA LEU A 107 -15.77 -0.40 4.57
C LEU A 107 -14.27 -0.68 4.79
N LEU A 108 -13.51 -0.75 3.70
CA LEU A 108 -12.06 -1.00 3.74
C LEU A 108 -11.24 0.18 4.29
N LEU A 109 -11.81 1.40 4.29
CA LEU A 109 -11.14 2.60 4.81
C LEU A 109 -11.11 2.68 6.35
N CYS A 110 -11.70 1.70 7.06
CA CYS A 110 -11.64 1.68 8.52
C CYS A 110 -10.28 1.18 9.01
N ASN A 111 -9.88 1.64 10.19
CA ASN A 111 -8.74 1.07 10.89
C ASN A 111 -9.00 -0.41 11.28
N THR A 112 -7.93 -1.13 11.48
CA THR A 112 -7.93 -2.48 12.02
C THR A 112 -7.65 -2.45 13.51
N SER A 113 -7.67 -3.60 14.19
CA SER A 113 -7.16 -3.76 15.54
C SER A 113 -5.68 -4.16 15.58
N ILE A 114 -4.96 -4.04 14.48
CA ILE A 114 -3.52 -4.31 14.37
C ILE A 114 -2.77 -3.05 14.77
N ARG A 115 -1.91 -3.13 15.77
CA ARG A 115 -1.10 -1.98 16.20
C ARG A 115 0.10 -1.79 15.27
N PHE A 116 0.57 -0.55 15.16
CA PHE A 116 1.72 -0.23 14.32
C PHE A 116 2.98 -1.05 14.66
N ASP A 117 3.25 -1.28 15.95
CA ASP A 117 4.39 -2.05 16.42
C ASP A 117 4.32 -3.55 16.09
N GLU A 118 3.14 -4.09 15.78
CA GLU A 118 2.95 -5.48 15.37
C GLU A 118 3.22 -5.71 13.87
N VAL A 119 3.09 -4.66 13.04
CA VAL A 119 3.08 -4.82 11.56
C VAL A 119 4.40 -5.40 11.04
N PHE A 120 5.54 -4.99 11.61
CA PHE A 120 6.84 -5.49 11.15
C PHE A 120 6.94 -7.01 11.29
N ALA A 121 6.64 -7.55 12.45
CA ALA A 121 6.69 -9.00 12.68
C ALA A 121 5.71 -9.76 11.78
N LEU A 122 4.49 -9.23 11.61
CA LEU A 122 3.45 -9.84 10.77
C LEU A 122 3.84 -9.90 9.28
N THR A 123 4.54 -8.87 8.79
CA THR A 123 5.05 -8.86 7.41
C THR A 123 6.30 -9.71 7.25
N GLU A 124 7.24 -9.65 8.22
CA GLU A 124 8.48 -10.43 8.21
C GLU A 124 8.23 -11.93 8.24
N GLU A 125 7.28 -12.42 9.06
CA GLU A 125 6.85 -13.82 9.08
C GLU A 125 6.39 -14.33 7.70
N ARG A 126 6.01 -13.44 6.81
CA ARG A 126 5.55 -13.69 5.45
C ARG A 126 6.57 -13.31 4.38
N ASN A 127 7.82 -13.06 4.76
CA ASN A 127 8.89 -12.55 3.89
C ASN A 127 8.47 -11.27 3.12
N GLY A 128 7.57 -10.50 3.71
CA GLY A 128 7.08 -9.23 3.17
C GLY A 128 7.91 -8.04 3.65
N ILE A 129 7.55 -6.87 3.13
CA ILE A 129 8.20 -5.60 3.46
C ILE A 129 7.17 -4.65 4.07
N MET A 130 7.49 -4.10 5.25
CA MET A 130 6.74 -3.03 5.89
C MET A 130 7.28 -1.66 5.47
N ILE A 131 6.43 -0.79 4.96
CA ILE A 131 6.78 0.56 4.53
C ILE A 131 5.76 1.53 5.13
N PRO A 132 6.08 2.27 6.22
CA PRO A 132 5.21 3.36 6.68
C PRO A 132 4.94 4.32 5.53
N ALA A 133 3.65 4.49 5.20
CA ALA A 133 3.22 5.25 4.03
C ALA A 133 3.29 6.76 4.28
N HIS A 134 3.63 7.51 3.23
CA HIS A 134 3.54 8.98 3.15
C HIS A 134 3.78 9.69 4.51
N ILE A 135 4.93 9.40 5.19
CA ILE A 135 5.23 9.86 6.54
C ILE A 135 5.25 11.39 6.70
N ASP A 136 5.30 12.12 5.62
CA ASP A 136 5.26 13.59 5.54
C ASP A 136 3.85 14.18 5.42
N LYS A 137 2.80 13.34 5.35
CA LYS A 137 1.40 13.80 5.38
C LYS A 137 0.97 14.18 6.80
N THR A 138 -0.03 15.06 6.87
CA THR A 138 -0.60 15.57 8.13
C THR A 138 -1.71 14.70 8.72
N THR A 139 -2.10 13.64 8.02
CA THR A 139 -3.11 12.66 8.44
C THR A 139 -2.70 11.27 8.03
N ASN A 140 -3.13 10.27 8.77
CA ASN A 140 -2.92 8.84 8.50
C ASN A 140 -1.44 8.48 8.29
N SER A 141 -0.54 9.23 8.88
CA SER A 141 0.89 9.00 8.77
C SER A 141 1.51 8.72 10.14
N LEU A 142 2.64 8.01 10.14
CA LEU A 142 3.34 7.65 11.36
C LEU A 142 3.64 8.88 12.24
N ILE A 143 4.19 9.93 11.63
CA ILE A 143 4.58 11.14 12.37
C ILE A 143 3.36 11.96 12.81
N ALA A 144 2.33 12.07 11.95
CA ALA A 144 1.15 12.87 12.32
C ALA A 144 0.33 12.22 13.43
N ASN A 145 0.19 10.90 13.42
CA ASN A 145 -0.68 10.19 14.36
C ASN A 145 0.02 9.81 15.67
N LEU A 146 1.31 9.40 15.61
CA LEU A 146 2.07 9.07 16.82
C LEU A 146 2.91 10.25 17.36
N GLY A 147 3.19 11.26 16.54
CA GLY A 147 4.05 12.39 16.90
C GLY A 147 5.56 12.11 16.85
N PHE A 148 5.96 10.86 16.70
CA PHE A 148 7.36 10.41 16.65
C PHE A 148 7.48 9.05 15.97
N ILE A 149 8.70 8.66 15.61
CA ILE A 149 8.99 7.29 15.18
C ILE A 149 9.42 6.50 16.42
N PRO A 150 8.70 5.41 16.79
CA PRO A 150 9.08 4.60 17.95
C PRO A 150 10.53 4.11 17.83
N PRO A 151 11.36 4.24 18.89
CA PRO A 151 12.78 3.94 18.81
C PRO A 151 13.10 2.44 18.60
N ASP A 152 12.16 1.57 18.92
CA ASP A 152 12.19 0.12 18.73
C ASP A 152 11.62 -0.33 17.39
N SER A 153 11.22 0.59 16.51
CA SER A 153 10.80 0.28 15.14
C SER A 153 11.88 -0.51 14.39
N GLN A 154 11.46 -1.41 13.51
CA GLN A 154 12.36 -2.31 12.78
C GLN A 154 12.25 -2.15 11.25
N PHE A 155 11.33 -1.31 10.75
CA PHE A 155 11.22 -1.06 9.32
C PHE A 155 12.50 -0.42 8.76
N THR A 156 12.86 -0.82 7.54
CA THR A 156 14.08 -0.38 6.84
C THR A 156 13.79 0.46 5.60
N CYS A 157 12.52 0.68 5.31
CA CYS A 157 12.02 1.50 4.20
C CYS A 157 10.91 2.42 4.71
N ALA A 158 10.83 3.64 4.19
CA ALA A 158 9.76 4.58 4.49
C ALA A 158 9.40 5.39 3.24
N GLU A 159 8.12 5.71 3.10
CA GLU A 159 7.65 6.50 1.97
C GLU A 159 7.55 7.99 2.35
N VAL A 160 8.14 8.84 1.51
CA VAL A 160 8.01 10.30 1.57
C VAL A 160 7.42 10.78 0.25
N ARG A 161 6.27 11.45 0.32
CA ARG A 161 5.58 11.94 -0.86
C ARG A 161 6.23 13.19 -1.46
N ASP A 162 6.60 14.14 -0.62
CA ASP A 162 7.26 15.37 -1.01
C ASP A 162 8.74 15.34 -0.60
N LEU A 163 9.60 14.95 -1.53
CA LEU A 163 11.05 14.85 -1.28
C LEU A 163 11.71 16.17 -0.88
N ASN A 164 11.07 17.32 -1.11
CA ASN A 164 11.57 18.60 -0.63
C ASN A 164 11.54 18.70 0.91
N LYS A 165 10.69 17.91 1.58
CA LYS A 165 10.60 17.83 3.04
C LYS A 165 11.63 16.88 3.65
N LEU A 166 12.29 16.04 2.82
CA LEU A 166 13.15 14.95 3.30
C LEU A 166 14.27 15.43 4.21
N SER A 167 14.94 16.52 3.87
CA SER A 167 16.04 17.08 4.70
C SER A 167 15.55 17.40 6.11
N GLY A 168 14.41 18.11 6.25
CA GLY A 168 13.85 18.44 7.55
C GLY A 168 13.36 17.21 8.34
N LEU A 169 12.87 16.18 7.64
CA LEU A 169 12.48 14.91 8.28
C LEU A 169 13.70 14.16 8.83
N LEU A 170 14.79 14.11 8.07
CA LEU A 170 16.03 13.46 8.52
C LEU A 170 16.66 14.19 9.72
N ASP A 171 16.59 15.52 9.76
CA ASP A 171 17.09 16.33 10.87
C ASP A 171 16.29 16.11 12.17
N THR A 172 14.97 15.90 12.05
CA THR A 172 14.08 15.74 13.20
C THR A 172 13.88 14.29 13.64
N HIS A 173 14.01 13.34 12.72
CA HIS A 173 13.77 11.91 12.93
C HIS A 173 14.99 11.08 12.53
N LEU A 174 15.99 11.02 13.41
CA LEU A 174 17.26 10.32 13.14
C LEU A 174 17.09 8.85 12.71
N TYR A 175 15.99 8.22 13.10
CA TYR A 175 15.68 6.86 12.67
C TYR A 175 15.67 6.72 11.15
N LEU A 176 15.17 7.72 10.42
CA LEU A 176 15.04 7.69 8.96
C LEU A 176 16.38 7.63 8.22
N SER A 177 17.48 8.05 8.87
CA SER A 177 18.82 8.01 8.25
C SER A 177 19.29 6.59 7.93
N ARG A 178 18.70 5.57 8.55
CA ARG A 178 18.99 4.16 8.29
C ARG A 178 17.97 3.49 7.36
N CYS A 179 16.94 4.22 6.95
CA CYS A 179 15.91 3.72 6.06
C CYS A 179 16.20 4.07 4.61
N ARG A 180 15.86 3.16 3.69
CA ARG A 180 15.70 3.51 2.29
C ARG A 180 14.44 4.37 2.16
N ILE A 181 14.60 5.55 1.59
CA ILE A 181 13.45 6.42 1.30
C ILE A 181 12.98 6.15 -0.11
N ILE A 182 11.68 5.94 -0.25
CA ILE A 182 11.01 5.80 -1.54
C ILE A 182 9.95 6.89 -1.68
N SER A 183 9.56 7.19 -2.91
CA SER A 183 8.49 8.10 -3.22
C SER A 183 7.58 7.47 -4.26
N ASN A 184 6.30 7.32 -3.90
CA ASN A 184 5.26 6.74 -4.74
C ASN A 184 4.16 7.76 -5.01
N SER A 185 3.28 7.43 -5.96
CA SER A 185 2.17 8.32 -6.34
C SER A 185 1.04 8.36 -5.31
N ASP A 186 0.81 7.29 -4.56
CA ASP A 186 -0.41 7.12 -3.76
C ASP A 186 -1.67 7.45 -4.62
N ALA A 187 -1.70 6.85 -5.83
CA ALA A 187 -2.64 7.20 -6.88
C ALA A 187 -4.02 6.59 -6.63
N HIS A 188 -5.03 7.44 -6.50
CA HIS A 188 -6.45 7.06 -6.41
C HIS A 188 -7.19 7.24 -7.75
N TYR A 189 -6.55 7.87 -8.72
CA TYR A 189 -7.04 8.07 -10.10
C TYR A 189 -5.92 7.78 -11.09
N LEU A 190 -6.28 7.36 -12.32
CA LEU A 190 -5.31 6.96 -13.34
C LEU A 190 -4.30 8.05 -13.69
N GLU A 191 -4.77 9.29 -13.77
CA GLU A 191 -3.94 10.46 -14.05
C GLU A 191 -2.91 10.77 -12.95
N HIS A 192 -3.12 10.25 -11.73
CA HIS A 192 -2.20 10.44 -10.61
C HIS A 192 -1.10 9.39 -10.52
N ILE A 193 -1.14 8.33 -11.35
CA ILE A 193 -0.03 7.39 -11.46
C ILE A 193 1.22 8.15 -11.92
N ASN A 194 2.34 8.02 -11.21
CA ASN A 194 3.57 8.77 -11.50
C ASN A 194 4.14 8.47 -12.90
N GLU A 195 4.89 9.42 -13.42
CA GLU A 195 5.87 9.20 -14.49
C GLU A 195 7.07 8.42 -13.91
N PRO A 196 7.93 7.77 -14.77
CA PRO A 196 9.06 6.94 -14.32
C PRO A 196 10.24 7.82 -13.85
N GLU A 197 10.02 8.65 -12.83
CA GLU A 197 11.01 9.57 -12.27
C GLU A 197 11.86 8.92 -11.17
N HIS A 198 11.40 7.82 -10.60
CA HIS A 198 12.06 7.11 -9.51
C HIS A 198 12.45 5.70 -9.94
N THR A 199 13.69 5.33 -9.68
CA THR A 199 14.21 4.00 -9.99
C THR A 199 14.67 3.28 -8.72
N ILE A 200 14.52 1.96 -8.72
CA ILE A 200 15.09 1.08 -7.71
C ILE A 200 16.09 0.14 -8.38
N ASP A 201 17.27 0.02 -7.78
CA ASP A 201 18.24 -0.97 -8.22
C ASP A 201 17.82 -2.35 -7.70
N VAL A 202 17.62 -3.29 -8.62
CA VAL A 202 17.40 -4.70 -8.31
C VAL A 202 18.73 -5.41 -8.46
N ALA A 203 19.32 -5.86 -7.33
CA ALA A 203 20.57 -6.60 -7.31
C ALA A 203 20.33 -8.09 -7.52
#